data_c298f52d6a7898b1abd61ee710fa4abb
#
_entry.id   c298f52d6a7898b1abd61ee710fa4abb
#
_cell.length_a   1.000
_cell.length_b   1.000
_cell.length_c   1.000
_cell.angle_alpha   90.00
_cell.angle_beta   90.00
_cell.angle_gamma   90.00
#
_symmetry.space_group_name_H-M   'P 1'
#
loop_
_entity.id
_entity.type
_entity.pdbx_description
1 polymer ?
#
loop_
_entity_poly.entity_id
_entity_poly.type
_entity_poly.pdbx_seq_one_letter_code
_entity_poly.pdbx_strand_id
1 'polypeptide(L)'
;MKYRITTIGLALVAALGQAQAQESIEPKEADHKLIPYGKEKRQVLHLWLPKTKVPAPLVLHYHGGGFVVGDIREKTHSRTAAMCNAAGIAYADVEYRLLNQAMLHEIMNDCARAVQFLRHNAKKYNLDKTRVASYGESAGASASLWLATRDDLADPNSKDPVLRESSRLTAAGGFWVQATFDVIQWPKILGLPEDKTPYWGMVKSSKAQLGEKRFNELRKDMDMLGNMDRNDPPMHFSPGKEGQGVHSQRFVEVLKKRAKEAGANLIIKDGRESLMQFLIGKLNAKK
;
A
#
# COMPACT_ATOMS: atom_id res chain seq x y z
N MET A 1 -25.08 -16.93 70.33
CA MET A 1 -25.62 -16.82 68.94
C MET A 1 -24.93 -15.69 68.22
N LYS A 2 -23.92 -16.02 67.36
CA LYS A 2 -23.13 -15.03 66.61
C LYS A 2 -23.59 -15.08 65.16
N TYR A 3 -24.18 -14.01 64.68
CA TYR A 3 -24.56 -13.85 63.28
C TYR A 3 -23.32 -13.47 62.45
N ARG A 4 -22.97 -14.30 61.48
CA ARG A 4 -22.01 -13.97 60.42
C ARG A 4 -22.75 -13.20 59.32
N ILE A 5 -22.36 -11.95 59.11
CA ILE A 5 -22.76 -11.16 57.94
C ILE A 5 -21.82 -11.52 56.80
N THR A 6 -22.35 -12.18 55.79
CA THR A 6 -21.64 -12.55 54.53
C THR A 6 -21.52 -11.35 53.64
N THR A 7 -20.29 -10.97 53.34
CA THR A 7 -19.94 -9.92 52.37
C THR A 7 -20.15 -10.47 50.95
N ILE A 8 -21.30 -10.21 50.36
CA ILE A 8 -21.57 -10.39 48.93
C ILE A 8 -22.09 -9.03 48.41
N GLY A 9 -21.24 -8.24 47.83
CA GLY A 9 -21.69 -6.93 47.34
C GLY A 9 -20.61 -6.02 46.80
N LEU A 10 -19.54 -6.52 46.14
CA LEU A 10 -18.55 -5.64 45.49
C LEU A 10 -17.98 -6.18 44.18
N ALA A 11 -18.64 -7.10 43.49
CA ALA A 11 -18.18 -7.65 42.22
C ALA A 11 -19.07 -7.30 41.01
N LEU A 12 -20.07 -6.40 41.15
CA LEU A 12 -21.04 -6.12 40.09
C LEU A 12 -20.92 -4.69 39.49
N VAL A 13 -19.94 -3.89 39.88
CA VAL A 13 -19.76 -2.51 39.36
C VAL A 13 -18.63 -2.37 38.36
N ALA A 14 -17.77 -3.40 38.22
CA ALA A 14 -16.62 -3.35 37.28
C ALA A 14 -16.93 -3.84 35.85
N ALA A 15 -18.13 -4.36 35.57
CA ALA A 15 -18.48 -4.92 34.26
C ALA A 15 -19.34 -3.98 33.36
N LEU A 16 -19.71 -2.80 33.84
CA LEU A 16 -20.56 -1.84 33.09
C LEU A 16 -19.80 -0.68 32.47
N GLY A 17 -18.46 -0.70 32.46
CA GLY A 17 -17.62 0.43 32.03
C GLY A 17 -16.96 0.29 30.65
N GLN A 18 -17.22 -0.75 29.85
CA GLN A 18 -16.53 -0.95 28.56
C GLN A 18 -17.44 -1.25 27.35
N ALA A 19 -18.70 -0.91 27.43
CA ALA A 19 -19.52 -0.75 26.22
C ALA A 19 -19.52 0.74 25.85
N GLN A 20 -18.34 1.35 25.60
CA GLN A 20 -18.29 2.56 24.80
C GLN A 20 -18.78 2.16 23.41
N ALA A 21 -19.94 2.69 23.04
CA ALA A 21 -20.48 2.59 21.70
C ALA A 21 -19.33 2.93 20.72
N GLN A 22 -18.97 1.96 19.88
CA GLN A 22 -18.10 2.20 18.75
C GLN A 22 -18.91 3.12 17.84
N GLU A 23 -18.70 4.43 18.00
CA GLU A 23 -19.36 5.47 17.19
C GLU A 23 -19.16 5.02 15.73
N SER A 24 -20.25 4.84 15.01
CA SER A 24 -20.21 4.44 13.62
C SER A 24 -19.48 5.54 12.85
N ILE A 25 -18.26 5.22 12.40
CA ILE A 25 -17.47 6.16 11.60
C ILE A 25 -18.19 6.35 10.27
N GLU A 26 -18.83 7.49 10.12
CA GLU A 26 -19.58 7.83 8.92
C GLU A 26 -18.64 8.14 7.74
N PRO A 27 -18.96 7.66 6.54
CA PRO A 27 -18.24 8.01 5.34
C PRO A 27 -18.19 9.53 5.14
N LYS A 28 -17.03 10.06 4.78
CA LYS A 28 -16.82 11.48 4.49
C LYS A 28 -16.40 11.65 3.02
N GLU A 29 -16.91 12.67 2.36
CA GLU A 29 -16.41 13.08 1.05
C GLU A 29 -14.95 13.58 1.12
N ALA A 30 -14.21 13.43 -0.01
CA ALA A 30 -12.87 13.97 -0.09
C ALA A 30 -12.86 15.49 0.02
N ASP A 31 -11.93 16.05 0.80
CA ASP A 31 -11.72 17.49 0.91
C ASP A 31 -11.21 18.07 -0.42
N HIS A 32 -10.45 17.26 -1.17
CA HIS A 32 -10.00 17.61 -2.52
C HIS A 32 -10.21 16.41 -3.45
N LYS A 33 -10.89 16.63 -4.57
CA LYS A 33 -11.21 15.61 -5.57
C LYS A 33 -10.40 15.82 -6.84
N LEU A 34 -9.92 14.72 -7.43
CA LEU A 34 -9.24 14.67 -8.72
C LEU A 34 -8.08 15.68 -8.84
N ILE A 35 -7.25 15.77 -7.78
CA ILE A 35 -6.05 16.60 -7.81
C ILE A 35 -5.08 15.98 -8.82
N PRO A 36 -4.66 16.71 -9.90
CA PRO A 36 -3.67 16.19 -10.81
C PRO A 36 -2.28 16.16 -10.16
N TYR A 37 -1.65 14.99 -10.17
CA TYR A 37 -0.27 14.82 -9.68
C TYR A 37 0.73 14.63 -10.84
N GLY A 38 0.24 14.57 -12.08
CA GLY A 38 1.02 14.45 -13.29
C GLY A 38 0.30 15.03 -14.50
N LYS A 39 0.81 14.74 -15.71
CA LYS A 39 0.29 15.27 -16.97
C LYS A 39 -0.79 14.38 -17.61
N GLU A 40 -0.82 13.11 -17.21
CA GLU A 40 -1.72 12.14 -17.81
C GLU A 40 -3.10 12.21 -17.16
N LYS A 41 -4.15 11.96 -17.94
CA LYS A 41 -5.55 12.05 -17.50
C LYS A 41 -5.86 11.22 -16.24
N ARG A 42 -5.19 10.06 -16.09
CA ARG A 42 -5.35 9.18 -14.91
C ARG A 42 -4.39 9.49 -13.77
N GLN A 43 -3.45 10.41 -13.93
CA GLN A 43 -2.58 10.84 -12.84
C GLN A 43 -3.30 11.84 -11.93
N VAL A 44 -4.34 11.39 -11.24
CA VAL A 44 -5.16 12.17 -10.31
C VAL A 44 -5.35 11.42 -8.98
N LEU A 45 -5.68 12.14 -7.93
CA LEU A 45 -5.98 11.55 -6.62
C LEU A 45 -7.11 12.28 -5.91
N HIS A 46 -7.75 11.60 -4.98
CA HIS A 46 -8.62 12.18 -3.95
C HIS A 46 -7.83 12.34 -2.66
N LEU A 47 -8.10 13.39 -1.89
CA LEU A 47 -7.41 13.64 -0.62
C LEU A 47 -8.41 13.99 0.47
N TRP A 48 -8.33 13.28 1.61
CA TRP A 48 -9.06 13.52 2.84
C TRP A 48 -8.10 13.99 3.92
N LEU A 49 -8.43 15.08 4.58
CA LEU A 49 -7.59 15.72 5.58
C LEU A 49 -8.22 15.60 6.97
N PRO A 50 -7.45 15.22 8.00
CA PRO A 50 -7.92 15.28 9.37
C PRO A 50 -7.98 16.73 9.88
N LYS A 51 -8.89 16.99 10.80
CA LYS A 51 -8.95 18.28 11.50
C LYS A 51 -7.83 18.36 12.55
N THR A 52 -6.64 18.79 12.15
CA THR A 52 -5.46 18.92 13.02
C THR A 52 -4.70 20.22 12.77
N LYS A 53 -4.12 20.78 13.85
CA LYS A 53 -3.24 21.97 13.76
C LYS A 53 -1.79 21.61 13.41
N VAL A 54 -1.40 20.35 13.63
CA VAL A 54 -0.06 19.87 13.32
C VAL A 54 -0.05 19.13 11.97
N PRO A 55 1.07 19.10 11.24
CA PRO A 55 1.16 18.34 9.99
C PRO A 55 0.77 16.87 10.18
N ALA A 56 -0.17 16.38 9.38
CA ALA A 56 -0.71 15.04 9.46
C ALA A 56 0.16 14.02 8.72
N PRO A 57 0.43 12.84 9.30
CA PRO A 57 0.93 11.69 8.54
C PRO A 57 -0.04 11.35 7.41
N LEU A 58 0.43 10.59 6.42
CA LEU A 58 -0.32 10.29 5.21
C LEU A 58 -0.33 8.79 4.90
N VAL A 59 -1.50 8.27 4.52
CA VAL A 59 -1.65 6.96 3.89
C VAL A 59 -2.13 7.14 2.46
N LEU A 60 -1.43 6.52 1.49
CA LEU A 60 -1.88 6.40 0.10
C LEU A 60 -2.49 5.02 -0.12
N HIS A 61 -3.60 4.98 -0.81
CA HIS A 61 -4.23 3.76 -1.29
C HIS A 61 -4.11 3.64 -2.81
N TYR A 62 -3.72 2.45 -3.27
CA TYR A 62 -3.67 2.09 -4.68
C TYR A 62 -4.71 1.00 -4.95
N HIS A 63 -5.61 1.23 -5.90
CA HIS A 63 -6.67 0.27 -6.21
C HIS A 63 -6.14 -1.01 -6.87
N GLY A 64 -6.91 -2.09 -6.79
CA GLY A 64 -6.67 -3.33 -7.52
C GLY A 64 -7.15 -3.25 -8.97
N GLY A 65 -7.20 -4.42 -9.63
CA GLY A 65 -7.70 -4.52 -11.01
C GLY A 65 -6.65 -4.96 -12.04
N GLY A 66 -5.51 -5.53 -11.58
CA GLY A 66 -4.47 -6.10 -12.46
C GLY A 66 -3.82 -5.07 -13.39
N PHE A 67 -3.92 -3.78 -13.08
CA PHE A 67 -3.52 -2.67 -13.95
C PHE A 67 -4.27 -2.62 -15.30
N VAL A 68 -5.39 -3.32 -15.43
CA VAL A 68 -6.22 -3.34 -16.65
C VAL A 68 -7.57 -2.69 -16.45
N VAL A 69 -8.04 -2.64 -15.19
CA VAL A 69 -9.31 -2.01 -14.79
C VAL A 69 -9.16 -1.32 -13.44
N GLY A 70 -10.16 -0.55 -13.07
CA GLY A 70 -10.25 0.20 -11.82
C GLY A 70 -10.32 1.69 -12.09
N ASP A 71 -11.04 2.40 -11.22
CA ASP A 71 -11.17 3.87 -11.27
C ASP A 71 -11.60 4.38 -9.90
N ILE A 72 -10.88 5.34 -9.34
CA ILE A 72 -11.23 5.95 -8.05
C ILE A 72 -12.50 6.82 -8.13
N ARG A 73 -12.97 7.16 -9.33
CA ARG A 73 -14.21 7.91 -9.55
C ARG A 73 -15.45 7.04 -9.32
N GLU A 74 -15.32 5.73 -9.58
CA GLU A 74 -16.41 4.75 -9.46
C GLU A 74 -16.51 4.18 -8.04
N LYS A 75 -15.37 4.03 -7.37
CA LYS A 75 -15.29 3.45 -6.03
C LYS A 75 -14.41 4.30 -5.13
N THR A 76 -15.01 4.90 -4.13
CA THR A 76 -14.28 5.67 -3.13
C THR A 76 -14.09 4.86 -1.84
N HIS A 77 -13.00 5.11 -1.13
CA HIS A 77 -12.69 4.51 0.16
C HIS A 77 -13.02 5.46 1.33
N SER A 78 -14.12 6.20 1.20
CA SER A 78 -14.55 7.25 2.14
C SER A 78 -14.64 6.81 3.60
N ARG A 79 -15.08 5.56 3.87
CA ARG A 79 -15.10 5.01 5.24
C ARG A 79 -13.70 4.76 5.78
N THR A 80 -12.78 4.23 4.98
CA THR A 80 -11.38 4.03 5.38
C THR A 80 -10.70 5.39 5.59
N ALA A 81 -10.98 6.36 4.73
CA ALA A 81 -10.50 7.73 4.87
C ALA A 81 -10.99 8.36 6.19
N ALA A 82 -12.27 8.18 6.52
CA ALA A 82 -12.82 8.68 7.79
C ALA A 82 -12.14 8.03 9.01
N MET A 83 -11.85 6.73 8.97
CA MET A 83 -11.07 6.04 10.01
C MET A 83 -9.66 6.61 10.16
N CYS A 84 -8.95 6.84 9.06
CA CYS A 84 -7.63 7.47 9.08
C CYS A 84 -7.69 8.88 9.65
N ASN A 85 -8.67 9.69 9.21
CA ASN A 85 -8.85 11.05 9.70
C ASN A 85 -9.17 11.10 11.19
N ALA A 86 -9.98 10.17 11.72
CA ALA A 86 -10.23 10.03 13.16
C ALA A 86 -8.94 9.73 13.95
N ALA A 87 -7.98 9.03 13.35
CA ALA A 87 -6.66 8.80 13.92
C ALA A 87 -5.65 9.94 13.68
N GLY A 88 -6.08 11.08 13.12
CA GLY A 88 -5.21 12.22 12.82
C GLY A 88 -4.33 12.04 11.57
N ILE A 89 -4.67 11.10 10.68
CA ILE A 89 -3.91 10.74 9.49
C ILE A 89 -4.67 11.16 8.24
N ALA A 90 -3.99 11.83 7.31
CA ALA A 90 -4.50 12.13 5.98
C ALA A 90 -4.58 10.85 5.14
N TYR A 91 -5.54 10.80 4.22
CA TYR A 91 -5.75 9.66 3.34
C TYR A 91 -5.85 10.12 1.89
N ALA A 92 -5.15 9.42 0.99
CA ALA A 92 -5.20 9.67 -0.44
C ALA A 92 -5.61 8.42 -1.20
N ASP A 93 -6.62 8.51 -2.07
CA ASP A 93 -6.97 7.49 -3.04
C ASP A 93 -6.32 7.85 -4.38
N VAL A 94 -5.43 7.00 -4.88
CA VAL A 94 -4.57 7.30 -6.02
C VAL A 94 -5.04 6.55 -7.26
N GLU A 95 -5.32 7.30 -8.32
CA GLU A 95 -5.52 6.79 -9.67
C GLU A 95 -4.17 6.72 -10.40
N TYR A 96 -4.02 5.79 -11.31
CA TYR A 96 -2.81 5.61 -12.11
C TYR A 96 -3.16 5.11 -13.52
N ARG A 97 -2.24 5.22 -14.47
CA ARG A 97 -2.42 4.70 -15.84
C ARG A 97 -2.61 3.19 -15.83
N LEU A 98 -3.32 2.67 -16.83
CA LEU A 98 -3.53 1.25 -17.02
C LEU A 98 -2.66 0.72 -18.17
N LEU A 99 -2.54 -0.61 -18.28
CA LEU A 99 -1.68 -1.29 -19.26
C LEU A 99 -2.04 -1.01 -20.74
N ASN A 100 -3.26 -0.51 -20.99
CA ASN A 100 -3.65 -0.01 -22.32
C ASN A 100 -3.16 1.42 -22.60
N GLN A 101 -2.53 2.09 -21.64
CA GLN A 101 -2.05 3.47 -21.72
C GLN A 101 -0.55 3.59 -21.45
N ALA A 102 0.02 2.68 -20.67
CA ALA A 102 1.41 2.74 -20.24
C ALA A 102 1.98 1.34 -19.97
N MET A 103 3.28 1.20 -20.02
CA MET A 103 3.96 -0.04 -19.60
C MET A 103 3.98 -0.12 -18.06
N LEU A 104 4.11 -1.33 -17.51
CA LEU A 104 4.05 -1.56 -16.06
C LEU A 104 5.04 -0.69 -15.27
N HIS A 105 6.27 -0.53 -15.72
CA HIS A 105 7.26 0.32 -15.04
C HIS A 105 6.87 1.80 -15.02
N GLU A 106 6.15 2.28 -16.04
CA GLU A 106 5.64 3.65 -16.07
C GLU A 106 4.46 3.82 -15.10
N ILE A 107 3.61 2.79 -14.95
CA ILE A 107 2.53 2.75 -13.97
C ILE A 107 3.12 2.77 -12.55
N MET A 108 4.20 2.04 -12.30
CA MET A 108 4.91 2.09 -11.01
C MET A 108 5.50 3.47 -10.73
N ASN A 109 6.01 4.13 -11.76
CA ASN A 109 6.46 5.52 -11.64
C ASN A 109 5.31 6.50 -11.36
N ASP A 110 4.08 6.23 -11.86
CA ASP A 110 2.90 7.00 -11.48
C ASP A 110 2.62 6.87 -9.98
N CYS A 111 2.69 5.64 -9.44
CA CYS A 111 2.51 5.40 -8.00
C CYS A 111 3.57 6.13 -7.16
N ALA A 112 4.84 6.06 -7.55
CA ALA A 112 5.93 6.79 -6.88
C ALA A 112 5.75 8.30 -6.96
N ARG A 113 5.36 8.81 -8.14
CA ARG A 113 5.10 10.23 -8.36
C ARG A 113 3.96 10.75 -7.48
N ALA A 114 2.93 9.96 -7.20
CA ALA A 114 1.87 10.38 -6.28
C ALA A 114 2.41 10.62 -4.86
N VAL A 115 3.32 9.77 -4.36
CA VAL A 115 4.03 9.97 -3.08
C VAL A 115 4.85 11.26 -3.13
N GLN A 116 5.68 11.44 -4.16
CA GLN A 116 6.54 12.62 -4.34
C GLN A 116 5.72 13.90 -4.46
N PHE A 117 4.60 13.86 -5.18
CA PHE A 117 3.69 15.01 -5.35
C PHE A 117 3.08 15.46 -4.01
N LEU A 118 2.61 14.53 -3.18
CA LEU A 118 2.05 14.87 -1.88
C LEU A 118 3.12 15.40 -0.92
N ARG A 119 4.35 14.90 -1.00
CA ARG A 119 5.50 15.46 -0.27
C ARG A 119 5.87 16.85 -0.71
N HIS A 120 5.92 17.09 -2.01
CA HIS A 120 6.18 18.42 -2.57
C HIS A 120 5.13 19.44 -2.13
N ASN A 121 3.88 19.03 -2.04
CA ASN A 121 2.77 19.85 -1.62
C ASN A 121 2.42 19.75 -0.13
N ALA A 122 3.31 19.18 0.70
CA ALA A 122 3.04 18.92 2.10
C ALA A 122 2.62 20.16 2.89
N LYS A 123 3.29 21.30 2.66
CA LYS A 123 2.92 22.58 3.28
C LYS A 123 1.51 23.02 2.90
N LYS A 124 1.12 22.87 1.64
CA LYS A 124 -0.20 23.25 1.12
C LYS A 124 -1.33 22.49 1.79
N TYR A 125 -1.12 21.20 2.04
CA TYR A 125 -2.14 20.30 2.58
C TYR A 125 -1.96 19.98 4.07
N ASN A 126 -1.06 20.66 4.77
CA ASN A 126 -0.71 20.41 6.17
C ASN A 126 -0.34 18.92 6.42
N LEU A 127 0.53 18.36 5.57
CA LEU A 127 1.00 16.99 5.66
C LEU A 127 2.41 16.91 6.28
N ASP A 128 2.67 15.84 7.04
CA ASP A 128 4.02 15.47 7.45
C ASP A 128 4.68 14.62 6.38
N LYS A 129 5.52 15.23 5.58
CA LYS A 129 6.23 14.56 4.49
C LYS A 129 7.23 13.48 4.94
N THR A 130 7.51 13.35 6.23
CA THR A 130 8.41 12.33 6.77
C THR A 130 7.69 11.04 7.17
N ARG A 131 6.35 11.09 7.31
CA ARG A 131 5.51 9.96 7.75
C ARG A 131 4.47 9.63 6.68
N VAL A 132 4.88 8.81 5.72
CA VAL A 132 4.06 8.41 4.56
C VAL A 132 4.03 6.90 4.44
N ALA A 133 2.85 6.31 4.44
CA ALA A 133 2.65 4.89 4.22
C ALA A 133 1.79 4.63 2.97
N SER A 134 1.84 3.42 2.44
CA SER A 134 0.94 3.02 1.36
C SER A 134 0.36 1.63 1.57
N TYR A 135 -0.81 1.39 0.97
CA TYR A 135 -1.40 0.08 0.88
C TYR A 135 -2.29 -0.06 -0.36
N GLY A 136 -2.76 -1.26 -0.62
CA GLY A 136 -3.72 -1.51 -1.69
C GLY A 136 -4.23 -2.94 -1.74
N GLU A 137 -4.99 -3.26 -2.77
CA GLU A 137 -5.48 -4.61 -3.05
C GLU A 137 -4.91 -5.14 -4.36
N SER A 138 -4.49 -6.42 -4.40
CA SER A 138 -4.01 -7.09 -5.62
C SER A 138 -2.88 -6.29 -6.29
N ALA A 139 -3.11 -5.76 -7.50
CA ALA A 139 -2.17 -4.89 -8.20
C ALA A 139 -1.69 -3.71 -7.33
N GLY A 140 -2.60 -3.07 -6.59
CA GLY A 140 -2.27 -1.98 -5.67
C GLY A 140 -1.46 -2.42 -4.46
N ALA A 141 -1.70 -3.63 -3.92
CA ALA A 141 -0.86 -4.20 -2.86
C ALA A 141 0.56 -4.46 -3.36
N SER A 142 0.69 -4.94 -4.60
CA SER A 142 1.98 -5.19 -5.23
C SER A 142 2.71 -3.89 -5.60
N ALA A 143 1.97 -2.82 -5.98
CA ALA A 143 2.54 -1.48 -6.15
C ALA A 143 3.08 -0.94 -4.81
N SER A 144 2.36 -1.17 -3.71
CA SER A 144 2.82 -0.81 -2.37
C SER A 144 4.07 -1.60 -1.96
N LEU A 145 4.15 -2.91 -2.28
CA LEU A 145 5.34 -3.72 -2.07
C LEU A 145 6.52 -3.22 -2.91
N TRP A 146 6.30 -2.90 -4.20
CA TRP A 146 7.34 -2.35 -5.06
C TRP A 146 7.91 -1.04 -4.52
N LEU A 147 7.05 -0.11 -4.08
CA LEU A 147 7.48 1.13 -3.42
C LEU A 147 8.28 0.88 -2.14
N ALA A 148 7.95 -0.16 -1.38
CA ALA A 148 8.63 -0.52 -0.15
C ALA A 148 10.04 -1.07 -0.40
N THR A 149 10.21 -1.92 -1.43
CA THR A 149 11.46 -2.62 -1.75
C THR A 149 12.33 -1.90 -2.78
N ARG A 150 11.81 -0.81 -3.37
CA ARG A 150 12.54 0.00 -4.35
C ARG A 150 13.41 1.05 -3.65
N ASP A 151 14.61 1.28 -4.18
CA ASP A 151 15.43 2.42 -3.79
C ASP A 151 14.71 3.75 -4.00
N ASP A 152 15.16 4.78 -3.31
CA ASP A 152 14.57 6.11 -3.46
C ASP A 152 14.68 6.62 -4.89
N LEU A 153 13.55 7.06 -5.44
CA LEU A 153 13.45 7.62 -6.78
C LEU A 153 13.64 9.15 -6.81
N ALA A 154 14.10 9.74 -5.71
CA ALA A 154 14.42 11.16 -5.68
C ALA A 154 15.56 11.47 -6.67
N ASP A 155 15.32 12.42 -7.58
CA ASP A 155 16.34 13.00 -8.46
C ASP A 155 16.56 14.47 -8.09
N PRO A 156 17.59 14.78 -7.27
CA PRO A 156 17.87 16.16 -6.83
C PRO A 156 18.11 17.13 -7.98
N ASN A 157 18.52 16.62 -9.15
CA ASN A 157 18.85 17.41 -10.33
C ASN A 157 17.67 17.55 -11.31
N SER A 158 16.54 16.92 -11.03
CA SER A 158 15.36 16.99 -11.90
C SER A 158 14.88 18.43 -12.09
N LYS A 159 14.49 18.77 -13.32
CA LYS A 159 13.80 20.03 -13.62
C LYS A 159 12.39 20.06 -13.04
N ASP A 160 11.78 18.89 -12.83
CA ASP A 160 10.49 18.76 -12.15
C ASP A 160 10.69 18.72 -10.63
N PRO A 161 10.25 19.73 -9.87
CA PRO A 161 10.48 19.79 -8.43
C PRO A 161 9.79 18.65 -7.66
N VAL A 162 8.76 18.03 -8.22
CA VAL A 162 8.09 16.87 -7.65
C VAL A 162 9.04 15.68 -7.59
N LEU A 163 9.81 15.44 -8.64
CA LEU A 163 10.77 14.33 -8.71
C LEU A 163 12.00 14.51 -7.81
N ARG A 164 12.18 15.68 -7.20
CA ARG A 164 13.24 15.89 -6.19
C ARG A 164 12.85 15.34 -4.80
N GLU A 165 11.58 15.10 -4.56
CA GLU A 165 11.10 14.53 -3.30
C GLU A 165 11.31 13.02 -3.27
N SER A 166 11.50 12.47 -2.06
CA SER A 166 11.67 11.04 -1.85
C SER A 166 10.41 10.24 -2.18
N SER A 167 10.56 9.05 -2.73
CA SER A 167 9.49 8.05 -2.90
C SER A 167 9.41 7.04 -1.72
N ARG A 168 10.37 7.03 -0.79
CA ARG A 168 10.46 6.06 0.32
C ARG A 168 9.26 6.13 1.24
N LEU A 169 8.90 5.01 1.83
CA LEU A 169 7.76 4.87 2.73
C LEU A 169 8.19 4.68 4.19
N THR A 170 7.30 5.01 5.13
CA THR A 170 7.42 4.69 6.55
C THR A 170 6.89 3.28 6.85
N ALA A 171 5.89 2.83 6.11
CA ALA A 171 5.32 1.49 6.18
C ALA A 171 4.58 1.17 4.88
N ALA A 172 4.42 -0.12 4.57
CA ALA A 172 3.67 -0.58 3.41
C ALA A 172 2.79 -1.78 3.76
N GLY A 173 1.75 -2.02 2.95
CA GLY A 173 0.93 -3.19 3.18
C GLY A 173 -0.10 -3.46 2.08
N GLY A 174 -0.96 -4.45 2.31
CA GLY A 174 -2.04 -4.73 1.38
C GLY A 174 -2.61 -6.13 1.44
N PHE A 175 -3.56 -6.36 0.55
CA PHE A 175 -4.29 -7.63 0.43
C PHE A 175 -3.98 -8.29 -0.91
N TRP A 176 -3.77 -9.62 -0.90
CA TRP A 176 -3.59 -10.43 -2.10
C TRP A 176 -2.41 -10.01 -2.97
N VAL A 177 -1.29 -9.73 -2.33
CA VAL A 177 -0.05 -9.27 -2.96
C VAL A 177 0.56 -10.33 -3.89
N GLN A 178 1.08 -9.89 -5.04
CA GLN A 178 2.02 -10.66 -5.85
C GLN A 178 3.44 -10.29 -5.39
N ALA A 179 4.28 -11.30 -5.14
CA ALA A 179 5.60 -11.11 -4.53
C ALA A 179 6.62 -10.42 -5.44
N THR A 180 6.39 -10.41 -6.73
CA THR A 180 7.26 -9.79 -7.73
C THR A 180 6.47 -9.43 -8.98
N PHE A 181 6.87 -8.34 -9.65
CA PHE A 181 6.41 -8.00 -11.00
C PHE A 181 7.31 -8.57 -12.10
N ASP A 182 8.41 -9.24 -11.74
CA ASP A 182 9.14 -10.06 -12.69
C ASP A 182 8.39 -11.37 -12.98
N VAL A 183 7.44 -11.29 -13.91
CA VAL A 183 6.53 -12.39 -14.27
C VAL A 183 7.29 -13.64 -14.73
N ILE A 184 8.54 -13.53 -15.15
CA ILE A 184 9.39 -14.70 -15.50
C ILE A 184 9.61 -15.62 -14.29
N GLN A 185 9.51 -15.13 -13.07
CA GLN A 185 9.61 -15.95 -11.86
C GLN A 185 8.31 -16.70 -11.53
N TRP A 186 7.16 -16.27 -12.07
CA TRP A 186 5.84 -16.79 -11.69
C TRP A 186 5.60 -18.26 -12.00
N PRO A 187 6.07 -18.84 -13.14
CA PRO A 187 5.96 -20.28 -13.39
C PRO A 187 6.51 -21.11 -12.22
N LYS A 188 7.71 -20.77 -11.76
CA LYS A 188 8.35 -21.44 -10.63
C LYS A 188 7.60 -21.20 -9.31
N ILE A 189 7.16 -19.97 -9.04
CA ILE A 189 6.43 -19.61 -7.82
C ILE A 189 5.09 -20.36 -7.77
N LEU A 190 4.33 -20.34 -8.86
CA LEU A 190 3.00 -20.92 -8.93
C LEU A 190 3.02 -22.44 -9.18
N GLY A 191 4.15 -23.00 -9.63
CA GLY A 191 4.25 -24.41 -10.07
C GLY A 191 3.39 -24.66 -11.30
N LEU A 192 3.43 -23.73 -12.27
CA LEU A 192 2.69 -23.78 -13.53
C LEU A 192 3.65 -23.79 -14.72
N PRO A 193 3.25 -24.40 -15.85
CA PRO A 193 3.93 -24.16 -17.13
C PRO A 193 3.85 -22.68 -17.53
N GLU A 194 4.81 -22.20 -18.31
CA GLU A 194 4.88 -20.82 -18.76
C GLU A 194 3.61 -20.37 -19.49
N ASP A 195 3.11 -21.20 -20.43
CA ASP A 195 1.92 -20.90 -21.24
C ASP A 195 0.61 -20.90 -20.42
N LYS A 196 0.61 -21.45 -19.22
CA LYS A 196 -0.50 -21.42 -18.24
C LYS A 196 -0.33 -20.38 -17.17
N THR A 197 0.79 -19.69 -17.13
CA THR A 197 1.07 -18.66 -16.13
C THR A 197 0.31 -17.37 -16.46
N PRO A 198 -0.40 -16.77 -15.49
CA PRO A 198 -1.05 -15.47 -15.70
C PRO A 198 -0.06 -14.41 -16.21
N TYR A 199 -0.53 -13.56 -17.12
CA TYR A 199 0.26 -12.47 -17.73
C TYR A 199 1.48 -12.92 -18.59
N TRP A 200 1.67 -14.21 -18.86
CA TRP A 200 2.81 -14.67 -19.67
C TRP A 200 2.82 -14.07 -21.10
N GLY A 201 1.65 -13.80 -21.66
CA GLY A 201 1.54 -13.10 -22.95
C GLY A 201 2.17 -11.71 -22.93
N MET A 202 2.08 -10.99 -21.80
CA MET A 202 2.70 -9.67 -21.63
C MET A 202 4.21 -9.74 -21.60
N VAL A 203 4.81 -10.81 -21.05
CA VAL A 203 6.27 -11.04 -21.08
C VAL A 203 6.76 -11.08 -22.52
N LYS A 204 6.07 -11.86 -23.36
CA LYS A 204 6.44 -12.01 -24.79
C LYS A 204 6.31 -10.68 -25.54
N SER A 205 5.20 -9.96 -25.37
CA SER A 205 4.99 -8.67 -26.06
C SER A 205 5.95 -7.60 -25.57
N SER A 206 6.19 -7.50 -24.26
CA SER A 206 7.16 -6.53 -23.70
C SER A 206 8.60 -6.81 -24.17
N LYS A 207 9.03 -8.08 -24.19
CA LYS A 207 10.35 -8.45 -24.70
C LYS A 207 10.49 -8.10 -26.20
N ALA A 208 9.47 -8.36 -26.99
CA ALA A 208 9.46 -8.01 -28.43
C ALA A 208 9.51 -6.50 -28.67
N GLN A 209 8.79 -5.72 -27.86
CA GLN A 209 8.71 -4.26 -27.99
C GLN A 209 9.98 -3.54 -27.51
N LEU A 210 10.58 -4.00 -26.42
CA LEU A 210 11.70 -3.30 -25.75
C LEU A 210 13.08 -3.78 -26.24
N GLY A 211 13.14 -4.97 -26.82
CA GLY A 211 14.40 -5.69 -27.02
C GLY A 211 14.95 -6.29 -25.72
N GLU A 212 15.83 -7.27 -25.84
CA GLU A 212 16.26 -8.10 -24.71
C GLU A 212 17.00 -7.31 -23.62
N LYS A 213 17.89 -6.41 -23.99
CA LYS A 213 18.66 -5.60 -23.04
C LYS A 213 17.74 -4.77 -22.14
N ARG A 214 16.88 -3.95 -22.74
CA ARG A 214 15.98 -3.08 -22.01
C ARG A 214 14.95 -3.86 -21.19
N PHE A 215 14.43 -4.95 -21.73
CA PHE A 215 13.53 -5.84 -21.00
C PHE A 215 14.20 -6.39 -19.74
N ASN A 216 15.46 -6.86 -19.82
CA ASN A 216 16.16 -7.39 -18.66
C ASN A 216 16.53 -6.33 -17.62
N GLU A 217 16.79 -5.08 -18.03
CA GLU A 217 16.97 -3.96 -17.11
C GLU A 217 15.68 -3.69 -16.30
N LEU A 218 14.54 -3.62 -17.00
CA LEU A 218 13.25 -3.37 -16.35
C LEU A 218 12.80 -4.53 -15.45
N ARG A 219 13.13 -5.78 -15.81
CA ARG A 219 12.87 -6.93 -14.92
C ARG A 219 13.56 -6.79 -13.56
N LYS A 220 14.82 -6.34 -13.54
CA LYS A 220 15.55 -6.12 -12.28
C LYS A 220 14.87 -5.05 -11.44
N ASP A 221 14.38 -4.00 -12.08
CA ASP A 221 13.64 -2.92 -11.44
C ASP A 221 12.29 -3.40 -10.86
N MET A 222 11.66 -4.35 -11.53
CA MET A 222 10.37 -4.94 -11.16
C MET A 222 10.48 -6.15 -10.23
N ASP A 223 11.68 -6.59 -9.87
CA ASP A 223 11.91 -7.75 -9.00
C ASP A 223 11.91 -7.35 -7.53
N MET A 224 10.73 -7.26 -6.93
CA MET A 224 10.56 -6.93 -5.51
C MET A 224 11.22 -7.94 -4.58
N LEU A 225 11.33 -9.22 -4.97
CA LEU A 225 12.04 -10.22 -4.19
C LEU A 225 13.54 -9.97 -4.22
N GLY A 226 14.10 -9.70 -5.41
CA GLY A 226 15.52 -9.41 -5.56
C GLY A 226 15.97 -8.14 -4.87
N ASN A 227 15.12 -7.10 -4.92
CA ASN A 227 15.42 -5.78 -4.36
C ASN A 227 15.20 -5.70 -2.84
N MET A 228 14.47 -6.63 -2.23
CA MET A 228 14.16 -6.60 -0.78
C MET A 228 15.41 -6.68 0.08
N ASP A 229 15.54 -5.78 1.06
CA ASP A 229 16.63 -5.74 2.02
C ASP A 229 16.19 -5.36 3.45
N ARG A 230 17.15 -5.30 4.39
CA ARG A 230 16.91 -4.98 5.81
C ARG A 230 16.50 -3.52 6.07
N ASN A 231 16.74 -2.63 5.11
CA ASN A 231 16.43 -1.19 5.23
C ASN A 231 15.04 -0.85 4.69
N ASP A 232 14.35 -1.86 4.16
CA ASP A 232 12.97 -1.69 3.72
C ASP A 232 12.06 -1.31 4.90
N PRO A 233 11.05 -0.46 4.67
CA PRO A 233 10.10 -0.11 5.71
C PRO A 233 9.36 -1.35 6.22
N PRO A 234 8.87 -1.35 7.46
CA PRO A 234 8.01 -2.41 7.96
C PRO A 234 6.81 -2.65 7.03
N MET A 235 6.51 -3.92 6.76
CA MET A 235 5.47 -4.34 5.82
C MET A 235 4.44 -5.25 6.47
N HIS A 236 3.17 -5.13 6.05
CA HIS A 236 2.07 -5.98 6.51
C HIS A 236 1.19 -6.38 5.33
N PHE A 237 1.21 -7.66 4.98
CA PHE A 237 0.35 -8.18 3.89
C PHE A 237 -0.58 -9.28 4.41
N SER A 238 -1.74 -9.41 3.75
CA SER A 238 -2.65 -10.55 4.02
C SER A 238 -2.07 -11.85 3.45
N PRO A 239 -2.42 -13.00 4.01
CA PRO A 239 -2.16 -14.28 3.37
C PRO A 239 -2.85 -14.33 2.00
N GLY A 240 -2.27 -15.08 1.07
CA GLY A 240 -2.90 -15.37 -0.22
C GLY A 240 -4.07 -16.34 -0.10
N LYS A 241 -4.66 -16.69 -1.24
CA LYS A 241 -5.69 -17.71 -1.36
C LYS A 241 -5.06 -19.06 -1.75
N GLU A 242 -5.70 -20.15 -1.40
CA GLU A 242 -5.33 -21.46 -1.93
C GLU A 242 -5.44 -21.48 -3.46
N GLY A 243 -4.59 -22.31 -4.10
CA GLY A 243 -4.57 -22.49 -5.56
C GLY A 243 -3.40 -21.79 -6.25
N GLN A 244 -3.46 -21.75 -7.58
CA GLN A 244 -2.35 -21.32 -8.46
C GLN A 244 -2.66 -20.00 -9.21
N GLY A 245 -3.68 -19.28 -8.79
CA GLY A 245 -4.07 -18.01 -9.41
C GLY A 245 -3.19 -16.83 -8.98
N VAL A 246 -3.49 -15.67 -9.51
CA VAL A 246 -2.78 -14.40 -9.23
C VAL A 246 -2.80 -13.98 -7.76
N HIS A 247 -3.66 -14.57 -6.95
CA HIS A 247 -3.75 -14.31 -5.50
C HIS A 247 -3.29 -15.52 -4.67
N SER A 248 -2.49 -16.42 -5.28
CA SER A 248 -2.02 -17.63 -4.61
C SER A 248 -1.21 -17.32 -3.35
N GLN A 249 -1.46 -18.11 -2.28
CA GLN A 249 -0.63 -18.08 -1.06
C GLN A 249 0.86 -18.35 -1.34
N ARG A 250 1.20 -18.99 -2.47
CA ARG A 250 2.60 -19.25 -2.86
C ARG A 250 3.40 -17.96 -3.04
N PHE A 251 2.78 -16.87 -3.45
CA PHE A 251 3.43 -15.55 -3.47
C PHE A 251 3.81 -15.11 -2.06
N VAL A 252 2.94 -15.33 -1.08
CA VAL A 252 3.19 -14.95 0.31
C VAL A 252 4.25 -15.84 0.95
N GLU A 253 4.30 -17.12 0.57
CA GLU A 253 5.33 -18.07 1.05
C GLU A 253 6.74 -17.66 0.59
N VAL A 254 6.91 -17.35 -0.71
CA VAL A 254 8.20 -16.86 -1.22
C VAL A 254 8.57 -15.50 -0.63
N LEU A 255 7.59 -14.63 -0.42
CA LEU A 255 7.79 -13.33 0.21
C LEU A 255 8.28 -13.48 1.67
N LYS A 256 7.66 -14.35 2.47
CA LYS A 256 8.11 -14.69 3.83
C LYS A 256 9.54 -15.23 3.86
N LYS A 257 9.83 -16.17 2.96
CA LYS A 257 11.17 -16.75 2.84
C LYS A 257 12.20 -15.67 2.56
N ARG A 258 11.94 -14.84 1.54
CA ARG A 258 12.86 -13.77 1.13
C ARG A 258 13.02 -12.71 2.23
N ALA A 259 11.95 -12.29 2.88
CA ALA A 259 12.01 -11.33 3.98
C ALA A 259 12.92 -11.83 5.13
N LYS A 260 12.81 -13.12 5.49
CA LYS A 260 13.70 -13.73 6.49
C LYS A 260 15.17 -13.71 6.05
N GLU A 261 15.46 -14.06 4.80
CA GLU A 261 16.82 -14.06 4.23
C GLU A 261 17.40 -12.65 4.15
N ALA A 262 16.59 -11.67 3.78
CA ALA A 262 16.98 -10.26 3.66
C ALA A 262 17.07 -9.52 5.00
N GLY A 263 16.49 -10.08 6.08
CA GLY A 263 16.34 -9.39 7.35
C GLY A 263 15.29 -8.28 7.32
N ALA A 264 14.35 -8.32 6.36
CA ALA A 264 13.27 -7.35 6.22
C ALA A 264 12.15 -7.60 7.24
N ASN A 265 11.52 -6.52 7.70
CA ASN A 265 10.42 -6.59 8.69
C ASN A 265 9.08 -6.82 7.98
N LEU A 266 8.66 -8.08 7.90
CA LEU A 266 7.41 -8.49 7.25
C LEU A 266 6.47 -9.20 8.23
N ILE A 267 5.23 -8.71 8.29
CA ILE A 267 4.10 -9.35 9.00
C ILE A 267 3.14 -9.90 7.95
N ILE A 268 2.74 -11.17 8.12
CA ILE A 268 1.65 -11.76 7.35
C ILE A 268 0.51 -12.06 8.29
N LYS A 269 -0.57 -11.31 8.16
CA LYS A 269 -1.78 -11.46 8.96
C LYS A 269 -3.01 -11.02 8.17
N ASP A 270 -4.10 -11.73 8.31
CA ASP A 270 -5.36 -11.38 7.65
C ASP A 270 -6.11 -10.27 8.40
N GLY A 271 -7.04 -9.64 7.67
CA GLY A 271 -7.98 -8.66 8.20
C GLY A 271 -7.59 -7.20 7.92
N ARG A 272 -8.58 -6.46 7.40
CA ARG A 272 -8.43 -5.01 7.10
C ARG A 272 -8.12 -4.22 8.37
N GLU A 273 -8.76 -4.55 9.48
CA GLU A 273 -8.50 -3.91 10.77
C GLU A 273 -7.04 -4.08 11.20
N SER A 274 -6.47 -5.28 11.10
CA SER A 274 -5.08 -5.57 11.45
C SER A 274 -4.10 -4.74 10.61
N LEU A 275 -4.34 -4.61 9.28
CA LEU A 275 -3.53 -3.78 8.42
C LEU A 275 -3.64 -2.29 8.79
N MET A 276 -4.85 -1.79 9.00
CA MET A 276 -5.03 -0.37 9.33
C MET A 276 -4.44 -0.01 10.70
N GLN A 277 -4.60 -0.86 11.72
CA GLN A 277 -3.95 -0.69 13.02
C GLN A 277 -2.42 -0.66 12.89
N PHE A 278 -1.85 -1.54 12.06
CA PHE A 278 -0.41 -1.55 11.78
C PHE A 278 0.04 -0.23 11.14
N LEU A 279 -0.60 0.23 10.06
CA LEU A 279 -0.23 1.45 9.35
C LEU A 279 -0.36 2.68 10.27
N ILE A 280 -1.48 2.81 10.98
CA ILE A 280 -1.74 3.89 11.94
C ILE A 280 -0.68 3.88 13.05
N GLY A 281 -0.36 2.71 13.59
CA GLY A 281 0.67 2.55 14.62
C GLY A 281 2.06 2.98 14.14
N LYS A 282 2.45 2.62 12.90
CA LYS A 282 3.75 3.03 12.32
C LYS A 282 3.82 4.52 12.03
N LEU A 283 2.73 5.13 11.59
CA LEU A 283 2.67 6.56 11.28
C LEU A 283 2.61 7.44 12.55
N ASN A 284 2.01 6.94 13.64
CA ASN A 284 1.90 7.68 14.90
C ASN A 284 3.03 7.36 15.89
N ALA A 285 3.93 6.43 15.59
CA ALA A 285 5.11 6.18 16.43
C ALA A 285 5.97 7.45 16.48
N LYS A 286 6.27 7.92 17.70
CA LYS A 286 7.26 8.99 17.90
C LYS A 286 8.63 8.43 17.50
N LYS A 287 9.35 9.14 16.64
CA LYS A 287 10.77 8.86 16.37
C LYS A 287 11.61 9.20 17.57
#